data_8367e734fcaf577fc62e588c191a3a1c
#
_entry.id   8367e734fcaf577fc62e588c191a3a1c
#
_cell.length_a   1.000
_cell.length_b   1.000
_cell.length_c   1.000
_cell.angle_alpha   90.00
_cell.angle_beta   90.00
_cell.angle_gamma   90.00
#
_symmetry.space_group_name_H-M   'P 1'
#
loop_
_entity.id
_entity.type
_entity.pdbx_description
1 polymer ?
#
loop_
_entity_poly.entity_id
_entity_poly.type
_entity_poly.pdbx_seq_one_letter_code
_entity_poly.pdbx_strand_id
1 'polypeptide(L)'
;MFKILVVEDDKDLNQTVCAYLNRNGYEAVGCLDANDAYNEMYGNMFDMIISDIMMPKIDGYEFAETIREMNQDIPILFMTARDDFESKRKGFKVGVDDYMVKPIDLDELLLRIEALLRRAKIATNRKLTIGKTVLDVEEHSAYVDEDEIILTVREFNILYKLLSYPKKTFTRSQLMDEFWEAESASGPRVVDVYMTKLRDKFKECEDFEIMTVHGLGYKAVIK
;
A
#
# COMPACT_ATOMS: atom_id res chain seq x y z
N MET A 1 8.67 -6.79 -1.21
CA MET A 1 8.26 -6.97 -2.62
C MET A 1 7.00 -6.15 -2.81
N PHE A 2 6.91 -5.31 -3.86
CA PHE A 2 5.70 -4.50 -4.07
C PHE A 2 4.55 -5.37 -4.55
N LYS A 3 3.37 -5.14 -3.96
CA LYS A 3 2.14 -5.87 -4.28
C LYS A 3 1.25 -5.02 -5.17
N ILE A 4 0.92 -5.53 -6.36
CA ILE A 4 0.18 -4.81 -7.39
C ILE A 4 -1.14 -5.51 -7.65
N LEU A 5 -2.24 -4.77 -7.55
CA LEU A 5 -3.57 -5.24 -7.93
C LEU A 5 -3.80 -4.97 -9.42
N VAL A 6 -4.17 -6.00 -10.17
CA VAL A 6 -4.47 -5.92 -11.62
C VAL A 6 -5.94 -6.25 -11.83
N VAL A 7 -6.73 -5.26 -12.27
CA VAL A 7 -8.17 -5.39 -12.49
C VAL A 7 -8.45 -5.28 -13.98
N GLU A 8 -8.77 -6.39 -14.61
CA GLU A 8 -8.91 -6.52 -16.07
C GLU A 8 -9.89 -7.67 -16.35
N ASP A 9 -10.96 -7.42 -17.08
CA ASP A 9 -12.00 -8.40 -17.36
C ASP A 9 -11.61 -9.41 -18.46
N ASP A 10 -10.67 -9.04 -19.34
CA ASP A 10 -10.02 -10.00 -20.24
C ASP A 10 -9.06 -10.89 -19.44
N LYS A 11 -9.49 -12.13 -19.24
CA LYS A 11 -8.76 -13.12 -18.44
C LYS A 11 -7.35 -13.42 -18.98
N ASP A 12 -7.19 -13.47 -20.28
CA ASP A 12 -5.90 -13.80 -20.91
C ASP A 12 -4.92 -12.65 -20.76
N LEU A 13 -5.39 -11.41 -20.93
CA LEU A 13 -4.59 -10.21 -20.68
C LEU A 13 -4.25 -10.07 -19.19
N ASN A 14 -5.22 -10.26 -18.29
CA ASN A 14 -5.01 -10.23 -16.84
C ASN A 14 -3.91 -11.22 -16.43
N GLN A 15 -4.01 -12.49 -16.84
CA GLN A 15 -3.01 -13.52 -16.55
C GLN A 15 -1.64 -13.18 -17.13
N THR A 16 -1.60 -12.64 -18.35
CA THR A 16 -0.35 -12.26 -19.04
C THR A 16 0.36 -11.14 -18.26
N VAL A 17 -0.37 -10.08 -17.87
CA VAL A 17 0.17 -8.97 -17.09
C VAL A 17 0.65 -9.45 -15.73
N CYS A 18 -0.15 -10.22 -15.00
CA CYS A 18 0.24 -10.76 -13.69
C CYS A 18 1.47 -11.65 -13.78
N ALA A 19 1.54 -12.56 -14.76
CA ALA A 19 2.68 -13.44 -14.94
C ALA A 19 3.96 -12.66 -15.28
N TYR A 20 3.83 -11.61 -16.09
CA TYR A 20 4.96 -10.75 -16.45
C TYR A 20 5.48 -9.96 -15.23
N LEU A 21 4.58 -9.36 -14.46
CA LEU A 21 4.94 -8.61 -13.25
C LEU A 21 5.60 -9.52 -12.19
N ASN A 22 5.05 -10.72 -11.97
CA ASN A 22 5.63 -11.70 -11.03
C ASN A 22 7.06 -12.13 -11.45
N ARG A 23 7.34 -12.25 -12.74
CA ARG A 23 8.70 -12.54 -13.24
C ARG A 23 9.69 -11.39 -13.02
N ASN A 24 9.17 -10.16 -12.95
CA ASN A 24 9.98 -8.95 -12.76
C ASN A 24 10.05 -8.47 -11.30
N GLY A 25 9.75 -9.35 -10.33
CA GLY A 25 10.01 -9.10 -8.91
C GLY A 25 8.88 -8.35 -8.19
N TYR A 26 7.67 -8.34 -8.74
CA TYR A 26 6.45 -7.86 -8.08
C TYR A 26 5.61 -9.02 -7.54
N GLU A 27 4.65 -8.74 -6.69
CA GLU A 27 3.57 -9.65 -6.31
C GLU A 27 2.29 -9.14 -6.95
N ALA A 28 1.91 -9.71 -8.10
CA ALA A 28 0.72 -9.29 -8.83
C ALA A 28 -0.48 -10.20 -8.50
N VAL A 29 -1.59 -9.58 -8.11
CA VAL A 29 -2.87 -10.23 -7.85
C VAL A 29 -3.87 -9.78 -8.91
N GLY A 30 -4.41 -10.73 -9.69
CA GLY A 30 -5.36 -10.47 -10.76
C GLY A 30 -6.80 -10.63 -10.31
N CYS A 31 -7.63 -9.62 -10.59
CA CYS A 31 -9.08 -9.62 -10.42
C CYS A 31 -9.76 -9.39 -11.76
N LEU A 32 -10.91 -10.02 -11.99
CA LEU A 32 -11.63 -9.91 -13.26
C LEU A 32 -12.73 -8.85 -13.24
N ASP A 33 -13.07 -8.32 -12.07
CA ASP A 33 -13.97 -7.18 -11.92
C ASP A 33 -13.66 -6.38 -10.64
N ALA A 34 -14.32 -5.23 -10.49
CA ALA A 34 -14.11 -4.34 -9.34
C ALA A 34 -14.55 -4.98 -8.00
N ASN A 35 -15.54 -5.86 -7.99
CA ASN A 35 -15.99 -6.50 -6.75
C ASN A 35 -14.95 -7.50 -6.23
N ASP A 36 -14.33 -8.27 -7.12
CA ASP A 36 -13.22 -9.14 -6.76
C ASP A 36 -12.05 -8.31 -6.22
N ALA A 37 -11.77 -7.16 -6.85
CA ALA A 37 -10.74 -6.24 -6.41
C ALA A 37 -11.02 -5.68 -4.99
N TYR A 38 -12.24 -5.27 -4.68
CA TYR A 38 -12.63 -4.83 -3.34
C TYR A 38 -12.46 -5.94 -2.28
N ASN A 39 -12.83 -7.19 -2.63
CA ASN A 39 -12.66 -8.33 -1.73
C ASN A 39 -11.17 -8.59 -1.44
N GLU A 40 -10.31 -8.54 -2.44
CA GLU A 40 -8.87 -8.68 -2.26
C GLU A 40 -8.28 -7.54 -1.42
N MET A 41 -8.74 -6.31 -1.61
CA MET A 41 -8.30 -5.15 -0.85
C MET A 41 -8.79 -5.15 0.60
N TYR A 42 -9.86 -5.87 0.92
CA TYR A 42 -10.33 -6.01 2.30
C TYR A 42 -9.33 -6.76 3.18
N GLY A 43 -8.68 -7.79 2.63
CA GLY A 43 -7.72 -8.63 3.36
C GLY A 43 -6.24 -8.31 3.09
N ASN A 44 -5.94 -7.50 2.08
CA ASN A 44 -4.59 -7.24 1.62
C ASN A 44 -4.31 -5.75 1.43
N MET A 45 -3.04 -5.38 1.58
CA MET A 45 -2.57 -4.05 1.19
C MET A 45 -1.88 -4.15 -0.16
N PHE A 46 -2.14 -3.17 -1.01
CA PHE A 46 -1.50 -3.03 -2.32
C PHE A 46 -0.72 -1.73 -2.39
N ASP A 47 0.40 -1.77 -3.09
CA ASP A 47 1.28 -0.61 -3.31
C ASP A 47 0.89 0.17 -4.56
N MET A 48 0.16 -0.45 -5.49
CA MET A 48 -0.29 0.13 -6.74
C MET A 48 -1.48 -0.64 -7.30
N ILE A 49 -2.31 0.04 -8.08
CA ILE A 49 -3.43 -0.54 -8.82
C ILE A 49 -3.24 -0.30 -10.32
N ILE A 50 -3.45 -1.34 -11.11
CA ILE A 50 -3.57 -1.28 -12.57
C ILE A 50 -5.00 -1.70 -12.89
N SER A 51 -5.76 -0.88 -13.62
CA SER A 51 -7.17 -1.18 -13.91
C SER A 51 -7.51 -0.88 -15.37
N ASP A 52 -8.32 -1.75 -15.99
CA ASP A 52 -9.03 -1.34 -17.20
C ASP A 52 -10.15 -0.34 -16.84
N ILE A 53 -10.49 0.49 -17.79
CA ILE A 53 -11.66 1.39 -17.69
C ILE A 53 -12.93 0.65 -18.10
N MET A 54 -12.85 -0.20 -19.12
CA MET A 54 -14.02 -0.80 -19.77
C MET A 54 -14.39 -2.14 -19.13
N MET A 55 -14.72 -2.12 -17.85
CA MET A 55 -15.16 -3.32 -17.14
C MET A 55 -16.68 -3.39 -17.02
N PRO A 56 -17.27 -4.58 -16.94
CA PRO A 56 -18.71 -4.75 -16.75
C PRO A 56 -19.14 -4.37 -15.32
N LYS A 57 -20.38 -3.88 -15.17
CA LYS A 57 -21.03 -3.46 -13.91
C LYS A 57 -20.46 -2.17 -13.31
N ILE A 58 -19.23 -2.17 -12.85
CA ILE A 58 -18.50 -1.03 -12.27
C ILE A 58 -17.36 -0.71 -13.22
N ASP A 59 -17.38 0.46 -13.84
CA ASP A 59 -16.31 0.88 -14.73
C ASP A 59 -15.07 1.32 -13.95
N GLY A 60 -13.91 1.42 -14.63
CA GLY A 60 -12.65 1.80 -14.00
C GLY A 60 -12.67 3.18 -13.35
N TYR A 61 -13.50 4.10 -13.83
CA TYR A 61 -13.63 5.43 -13.24
C TYR A 61 -14.34 5.36 -11.89
N GLU A 62 -15.49 4.69 -11.80
CA GLU A 62 -16.23 4.48 -10.55
C GLU A 62 -15.39 3.70 -9.54
N PHE A 63 -14.65 2.70 -10.02
CA PHE A 63 -13.69 1.96 -9.21
C PHE A 63 -12.61 2.89 -8.65
N ALA A 64 -11.97 3.72 -9.48
CA ALA A 64 -10.92 4.64 -9.04
C ALA A 64 -11.45 5.73 -8.08
N GLU A 65 -12.66 6.26 -8.30
CA GLU A 65 -13.31 7.19 -7.37
C GLU A 65 -13.46 6.57 -5.98
N THR A 66 -13.98 5.34 -5.91
CA THR A 66 -14.10 4.60 -4.64
C THR A 66 -12.74 4.36 -3.97
N ILE A 67 -11.73 4.00 -4.76
CA ILE A 67 -10.38 3.83 -4.22
C ILE A 67 -9.84 5.14 -3.65
N ARG A 68 -10.04 6.27 -4.31
CA ARG A 68 -9.58 7.58 -3.83
C ARG A 68 -10.25 8.03 -2.54
N GLU A 69 -11.51 7.65 -2.32
CA GLU A 69 -12.18 7.85 -1.03
C GLU A 69 -11.54 7.04 0.11
N MET A 70 -11.07 5.84 -0.20
CA MET A 70 -10.45 4.92 0.77
C MET A 70 -8.95 5.21 0.98
N ASN A 71 -8.22 5.51 -0.11
CA ASN A 71 -6.78 5.76 -0.12
C ASN A 71 -6.43 6.77 -1.22
N GLN A 72 -6.09 8.00 -0.82
CA GLN A 72 -5.77 9.09 -1.74
C GLN A 72 -4.40 8.94 -2.43
N ASP A 73 -3.49 8.17 -1.82
CA ASP A 73 -2.08 8.16 -2.20
C ASP A 73 -1.65 6.94 -3.03
N ILE A 74 -2.48 5.88 -3.11
CA ILE A 74 -2.13 4.69 -3.87
C ILE A 74 -2.05 5.00 -5.37
N PRO A 75 -0.94 4.72 -6.06
CA PRO A 75 -0.84 4.95 -7.50
C PRO A 75 -1.86 4.11 -8.27
N ILE A 76 -2.55 4.75 -9.23
CA ILE A 76 -3.48 4.08 -10.13
C ILE A 76 -3.04 4.33 -11.58
N LEU A 77 -2.83 3.25 -12.34
CA LEU A 77 -2.57 3.27 -13.77
C LEU A 77 -3.76 2.65 -14.51
N PHE A 78 -4.31 3.36 -15.48
CA PHE A 78 -5.30 2.78 -16.36
C PHE A 78 -4.70 2.14 -17.61
N MET A 79 -5.15 0.92 -17.91
CA MET A 79 -4.98 0.26 -19.21
C MET A 79 -6.31 0.31 -19.96
N THR A 80 -6.36 0.86 -21.17
CA THR A 80 -7.63 1.04 -21.86
C THR A 80 -7.52 1.00 -23.37
N ALA A 81 -8.59 0.59 -24.03
CA ALA A 81 -8.72 0.71 -25.48
C ALA A 81 -9.02 2.17 -25.94
N ARG A 82 -9.33 3.09 -25.02
CA ARG A 82 -9.71 4.47 -25.34
C ARG A 82 -8.49 5.39 -25.34
N ASP A 83 -8.21 5.97 -26.50
CA ASP A 83 -7.13 6.97 -26.67
C ASP A 83 -7.67 8.40 -26.83
N ASP A 84 -8.97 8.62 -26.63
CA ASP A 84 -9.56 9.94 -26.79
C ASP A 84 -9.24 10.87 -25.59
N PHE A 85 -9.13 12.17 -25.91
CA PHE A 85 -8.77 13.19 -24.93
C PHE A 85 -9.78 13.32 -23.77
N GLU A 86 -11.07 13.14 -24.04
CA GLU A 86 -12.12 13.26 -23.01
C GLU A 86 -12.03 12.14 -21.98
N SER A 87 -11.74 10.91 -22.40
CA SER A 87 -11.52 9.77 -21.51
C SER A 87 -10.28 9.99 -20.62
N LYS A 88 -9.18 10.45 -21.18
CA LYS A 88 -7.97 10.81 -20.43
C LYS A 88 -8.25 11.93 -19.41
N ARG A 89 -8.93 12.99 -19.84
CA ARG A 89 -9.31 14.11 -18.98
C ARG A 89 -10.21 13.67 -17.80
N LYS A 90 -11.16 12.76 -18.05
CA LYS A 90 -12.00 12.18 -17.01
C LYS A 90 -11.14 11.41 -15.99
N GLY A 91 -10.23 10.55 -16.43
CA GLY A 91 -9.33 9.78 -15.57
C GLY A 91 -8.48 10.66 -14.65
N PHE A 92 -7.83 11.69 -15.18
CA PHE A 92 -7.04 12.62 -14.37
C PHE A 92 -7.89 13.41 -13.36
N LYS A 93 -9.14 13.72 -13.65
CA LYS A 93 -10.06 14.36 -12.69
C LYS A 93 -10.43 13.46 -11.52
N VAL A 94 -10.51 12.15 -11.76
CA VAL A 94 -10.77 11.13 -10.75
C VAL A 94 -9.50 10.84 -9.90
N GLY A 95 -8.34 11.37 -10.33
CA GLY A 95 -7.08 11.21 -9.61
C GLY A 95 -6.27 9.99 -10.03
N VAL A 96 -6.40 9.55 -11.28
CA VAL A 96 -5.53 8.52 -11.86
C VAL A 96 -4.16 9.12 -12.20
N ASP A 97 -3.10 8.40 -11.93
CA ASP A 97 -1.73 8.90 -11.99
C ASP A 97 -1.09 8.73 -13.38
N ASP A 98 -1.50 7.71 -14.14
CA ASP A 98 -1.02 7.47 -15.51
C ASP A 98 -2.02 6.67 -16.35
N TYR A 99 -1.74 6.62 -17.65
CA TYR A 99 -2.62 6.06 -18.66
C TYR A 99 -1.82 5.27 -19.69
N MET A 100 -2.28 4.08 -20.06
CA MET A 100 -1.69 3.26 -21.10
C MET A 100 -2.75 2.75 -22.06
N VAL A 101 -2.50 2.87 -23.35
CA VAL A 101 -3.47 2.48 -24.39
C VAL A 101 -3.16 1.08 -24.89
N LYS A 102 -4.20 0.25 -25.01
CA LYS A 102 -4.11 -1.10 -25.59
C LYS A 102 -3.86 -1.00 -27.11
N PRO A 103 -3.00 -1.85 -27.71
CA PRO A 103 -2.35 -3.02 -27.14
C PRO A 103 -1.21 -2.66 -26.17
N ILE A 104 -1.13 -3.40 -25.04
CA ILE A 104 -0.17 -3.12 -23.98
C ILE A 104 1.21 -3.66 -24.34
N ASP A 105 2.20 -2.77 -24.38
CA ASP A 105 3.61 -3.15 -24.34
C ASP A 105 4.01 -3.40 -22.87
N LEU A 106 4.41 -4.64 -22.58
CA LEU A 106 4.70 -5.04 -21.21
C LEU A 106 5.99 -4.41 -20.66
N ASP A 107 6.97 -4.13 -21.52
CA ASP A 107 8.20 -3.45 -21.11
C ASP A 107 7.91 -1.97 -20.80
N GLU A 108 7.07 -1.31 -21.59
CA GLU A 108 6.59 0.04 -21.29
C GLU A 108 5.79 0.08 -20.00
N LEU A 109 4.90 -0.92 -19.77
CA LEU A 109 4.13 -1.04 -18.53
C LEU A 109 5.06 -1.09 -17.32
N LEU A 110 6.12 -1.88 -17.38
CA LEU A 110 7.09 -2.02 -16.29
C LEU A 110 7.78 -0.67 -15.97
N LEU A 111 8.22 0.07 -16.98
CA LEU A 111 8.83 1.38 -16.80
C LEU A 111 7.88 2.40 -16.16
N ARG A 112 6.60 2.36 -16.52
CA ARG A 112 5.57 3.23 -15.94
C ARG A 112 5.29 2.87 -14.48
N ILE A 113 5.19 1.59 -14.16
CA ILE A 113 5.06 1.09 -12.79
C ILE A 113 6.22 1.60 -11.92
N GLU A 114 7.46 1.41 -12.38
CA GLU A 114 8.64 1.90 -11.67
C GLU A 114 8.60 3.42 -11.44
N ALA A 115 8.20 4.18 -12.45
CA ALA A 115 8.09 5.64 -12.35
C ALA A 115 7.00 6.08 -11.36
N LEU A 116 5.85 5.40 -11.35
CA LEU A 116 4.74 5.70 -10.45
C LEU A 116 5.08 5.34 -8.99
N LEU A 117 5.59 4.15 -8.76
CA LEU A 117 6.05 3.73 -7.43
C LEU A 117 7.14 4.66 -6.87
N ARG A 118 8.07 5.11 -7.71
CA ARG A 118 9.09 6.10 -7.33
C ARG A 118 8.47 7.44 -6.96
N ARG A 119 7.49 7.96 -7.74
CA ARG A 119 6.79 9.23 -7.44
C ARG A 119 5.98 9.13 -6.15
N ALA A 120 5.32 8.02 -5.91
CA ALA A 120 4.60 7.75 -4.66
C ALA A 120 5.53 7.57 -3.45
N LYS A 121 6.85 7.74 -3.62
CA LYS A 121 7.89 7.51 -2.60
C LYS A 121 7.94 6.08 -2.05
N ILE A 122 7.25 5.14 -2.69
CA ILE A 122 7.22 3.73 -2.32
C ILE A 122 8.46 3.02 -2.90
N ALA A 123 8.88 3.41 -4.12
CA ALA A 123 10.01 2.78 -4.80
C ALA A 123 11.39 3.33 -4.39
N THR A 124 11.45 4.56 -3.85
CA THR A 124 12.74 5.20 -3.52
C THR A 124 13.19 4.98 -2.08
N ASN A 125 12.31 4.50 -1.23
CA ASN A 125 12.65 4.32 0.18
C ASN A 125 12.27 2.93 0.67
N ARG A 126 13.12 1.95 0.36
CA ARG A 126 13.26 0.75 1.19
C ARG A 126 13.66 1.15 2.63
N LYS A 127 13.97 2.44 2.84
CA LYS A 127 14.24 3.07 4.12
C LYS A 127 13.27 4.21 4.37
N LEU A 128 12.47 4.11 5.42
CA LEU A 128 11.67 5.21 5.94
C LEU A 128 12.55 6.01 6.90
N THR A 129 12.88 7.25 6.53
CA THR A 129 13.70 8.14 7.36
C THR A 129 12.84 9.23 7.99
N ILE A 130 12.91 9.37 9.31
CA ILE A 130 12.23 10.40 10.10
C ILE A 130 13.25 10.96 11.09
N GLY A 131 13.74 12.17 10.82
CA GLY A 131 14.85 12.73 11.59
C GLY A 131 16.06 11.81 11.53
N LYS A 132 16.49 11.31 12.69
CA LYS A 132 17.61 10.36 12.85
C LYS A 132 17.16 8.90 12.82
N THR A 133 15.85 8.65 12.85
CA THR A 133 15.29 7.29 12.80
C THR A 133 15.20 6.81 11.38
N VAL A 134 15.76 5.63 11.10
CA VAL A 134 15.71 4.94 9.81
C VAL A 134 15.13 3.55 10.00
N LEU A 135 14.06 3.24 9.27
CA LEU A 135 13.52 1.88 9.17
C LEU A 135 13.85 1.32 7.79
N ASP A 136 14.65 0.26 7.74
CA ASP A 136 14.99 -0.44 6.50
C ASP A 136 14.03 -1.61 6.29
N VAL A 137 13.21 -1.52 5.24
CA VAL A 137 12.17 -2.52 4.95
C VAL A 137 12.75 -3.81 4.39
N GLU A 138 13.91 -3.76 3.69
CA GLU A 138 14.54 -4.96 3.15
C GLU A 138 15.21 -5.79 4.24
N GLU A 139 15.92 -5.10 5.14
CA GLU A 139 16.62 -5.75 6.24
C GLU A 139 15.72 -6.03 7.44
N HIS A 140 14.49 -5.45 7.48
CA HIS A 140 13.59 -5.42 8.65
C HIS A 140 14.31 -4.91 9.91
N SER A 141 15.15 -3.90 9.72
CA SER A 141 15.99 -3.30 10.76
C SER A 141 15.58 -1.84 11.03
N ALA A 142 15.83 -1.39 12.24
CA ALA A 142 15.55 -0.02 12.67
C ALA A 142 16.81 0.58 13.30
N TYR A 143 17.10 1.84 12.99
CA TYR A 143 18.24 2.58 13.51
C TYR A 143 17.81 3.92 14.08
N VAL A 144 18.48 4.39 15.11
CA VAL A 144 18.39 5.76 15.65
C VAL A 144 19.82 6.27 15.83
N ASP A 145 20.23 7.34 15.15
CA ASP A 145 21.61 7.88 15.17
C ASP A 145 22.69 6.80 14.83
N GLU A 146 22.43 5.92 13.87
CA GLU A 146 23.27 4.79 13.47
C GLU A 146 23.25 3.57 14.44
N ASP A 147 22.67 3.70 15.62
CA ASP A 147 22.50 2.58 16.57
C ASP A 147 21.30 1.71 16.18
N GLU A 148 21.54 0.41 16.02
CA GLU A 148 20.49 -0.54 15.67
C GLU A 148 19.54 -0.78 16.86
N ILE A 149 18.25 -0.63 16.61
CA ILE A 149 17.17 -0.98 17.57
C ILE A 149 16.60 -2.34 17.18
N ILE A 150 16.91 -3.35 17.98
CA ILE A 150 16.48 -4.74 17.72
C ILE A 150 14.95 -4.84 17.85
N LEU A 151 14.30 -5.14 16.73
CA LEU A 151 12.86 -5.37 16.63
C LEU A 151 12.56 -6.80 16.17
N THR A 152 11.45 -7.36 16.65
CA THR A 152 10.86 -8.52 15.99
C THR A 152 10.18 -8.07 14.69
N VAL A 153 9.99 -8.99 13.73
CA VAL A 153 9.31 -8.69 12.44
C VAL A 153 7.96 -7.99 12.67
N ARG A 154 7.19 -8.44 13.67
CA ARG A 154 5.89 -7.84 13.98
C ARG A 154 6.02 -6.44 14.59
N GLU A 155 6.98 -6.20 15.48
CA GLU A 155 7.26 -4.87 16.02
C GLU A 155 7.67 -3.91 14.91
N PHE A 156 8.54 -4.37 14.00
CA PHE A 156 8.97 -3.59 12.85
C PHE A 156 7.78 -3.21 11.96
N ASN A 157 6.96 -4.17 11.57
CA ASN A 157 5.83 -3.94 10.68
C ASN A 157 4.79 -2.96 11.29
N ILE A 158 4.49 -3.11 12.58
CA ILE A 158 3.59 -2.19 13.28
C ILE A 158 4.18 -0.77 13.31
N LEU A 159 5.45 -0.63 13.67
CA LEU A 159 6.12 0.67 13.73
C LEU A 159 6.19 1.32 12.34
N TYR A 160 6.59 0.56 11.33
CA TYR A 160 6.64 1.00 9.93
C TYR A 160 5.26 1.50 9.47
N LYS A 161 4.19 0.75 9.77
CA LYS A 161 2.81 1.15 9.47
C LYS A 161 2.44 2.49 10.10
N LEU A 162 2.68 2.63 11.39
CA LEU A 162 2.35 3.88 12.11
C LEU A 162 3.11 5.08 11.57
N LEU A 163 4.40 4.91 11.28
CA LEU A 163 5.28 5.98 10.81
C LEU A 163 5.12 6.30 9.32
N SER A 164 4.65 5.34 8.52
CA SER A 164 4.28 5.58 7.12
C SER A 164 3.04 6.46 6.98
N TYR A 165 2.19 6.53 8.02
CA TYR A 165 0.98 7.35 8.02
C TYR A 165 0.92 8.24 9.27
N PRO A 166 1.76 9.27 9.36
CA PRO A 166 1.81 10.15 10.53
C PRO A 166 0.46 10.82 10.80
N LYS A 167 0.10 10.92 12.08
CA LYS A 167 -1.16 11.49 12.58
C LYS A 167 -2.41 10.65 12.30
N LYS A 168 -2.39 9.67 11.39
CA LYS A 168 -3.49 8.74 11.16
C LYS A 168 -3.66 7.82 12.37
N THR A 169 -4.89 7.69 12.85
CA THR A 169 -5.22 6.76 13.94
C THR A 169 -5.62 5.42 13.36
N PHE A 170 -4.97 4.36 13.83
CA PHE A 170 -5.33 2.98 13.55
C PHE A 170 -6.04 2.38 14.76
N THR A 171 -7.19 1.76 14.54
CA THR A 171 -7.90 1.07 15.63
C THR A 171 -7.16 -0.19 16.03
N ARG A 172 -7.44 -0.69 17.27
CA ARG A 172 -6.89 -1.97 17.72
C ARG A 172 -7.30 -3.12 16.81
N SER A 173 -8.54 -3.12 16.33
CA SER A 173 -9.03 -4.13 15.39
C SER A 173 -8.27 -4.08 14.07
N GLN A 174 -8.11 -2.90 13.46
CA GLN A 174 -7.36 -2.76 12.21
C GLN A 174 -5.92 -3.27 12.33
N LEU A 175 -5.21 -2.94 13.43
CA LEU A 175 -3.86 -3.44 13.68
C LEU A 175 -3.85 -4.94 13.95
N MET A 176 -4.89 -5.46 14.61
CA MET A 176 -5.04 -6.89 14.88
C MET A 176 -5.27 -7.65 13.58
N ASP A 177 -6.20 -7.20 12.75
CA ASP A 177 -6.57 -7.86 11.49
C ASP A 177 -5.40 -7.86 10.50
N GLU A 178 -4.56 -6.82 10.52
CA GLU A 178 -3.42 -6.68 9.61
C GLU A 178 -2.18 -7.50 10.04
N PHE A 179 -1.91 -7.62 11.35
CA PHE A 179 -0.65 -8.20 11.82
C PHE A 179 -0.81 -9.52 12.59
N TRP A 180 -2.02 -10.02 12.79
CA TRP A 180 -2.29 -11.32 13.40
C TRP A 180 -3.23 -12.13 12.51
N GLU A 181 -2.90 -13.39 12.30
CA GLU A 181 -3.76 -14.32 11.60
C GLU A 181 -5.11 -14.50 12.31
N ALA A 182 -6.18 -14.73 11.55
CA ALA A 182 -7.55 -14.84 12.05
C ALA A 182 -7.75 -15.93 13.13
N GLU A 183 -6.86 -16.91 13.21
CA GLU A 183 -6.91 -18.01 14.19
C GLU A 183 -6.19 -17.70 15.51
N SER A 184 -5.61 -16.50 15.68
CA SER A 184 -4.94 -16.18 16.94
C SER A 184 -6.01 -16.01 18.05
N ALA A 185 -5.94 -16.87 19.07
CA ALA A 185 -6.77 -16.77 20.29
C ALA A 185 -6.53 -15.48 21.10
N SER A 186 -5.68 -14.58 20.61
CA SER A 186 -5.28 -13.33 21.23
C SER A 186 -6.30 -12.23 20.92
N GLY A 187 -6.93 -11.68 21.93
CA GLY A 187 -7.85 -10.55 21.73
C GLY A 187 -7.11 -9.23 21.41
N PRO A 188 -7.83 -8.13 21.02
CA PRO A 188 -7.26 -6.85 20.62
C PRO A 188 -6.29 -6.20 21.62
N ARG A 189 -6.28 -6.66 22.87
CA ARG A 189 -5.35 -6.20 23.92
C ARG A 189 -3.90 -6.61 23.67
N VAL A 190 -3.65 -7.59 22.80
CA VAL A 190 -2.27 -7.95 22.43
C VAL A 190 -1.57 -6.78 21.74
N VAL A 191 -2.29 -5.97 21.00
CA VAL A 191 -1.76 -4.74 20.36
C VAL A 191 -1.17 -3.79 21.42
N ASP A 192 -1.83 -3.65 22.58
CA ASP A 192 -1.37 -2.75 23.66
C ASP A 192 0.02 -3.17 24.19
N VAL A 193 0.29 -4.47 24.22
CA VAL A 193 1.61 -5.02 24.64
C VAL A 193 2.70 -4.60 23.64
N TYR A 194 2.41 -4.69 22.34
CA TYR A 194 3.37 -4.28 21.31
C TYR A 194 3.61 -2.76 21.32
N MET A 195 2.58 -1.96 21.56
CA MET A 195 2.72 -0.51 21.72
C MET A 195 3.60 -0.13 22.90
N THR A 196 3.45 -0.86 24.02
CA THR A 196 4.31 -0.66 25.20
C THR A 196 5.76 -1.01 24.87
N LYS A 197 6.01 -2.19 24.26
CA LYS A 197 7.36 -2.59 23.86
C LYS A 197 8.02 -1.60 22.91
N LEU A 198 7.29 -1.11 21.90
CA LEU A 198 7.80 -0.12 20.96
C LEU A 198 8.15 1.20 21.66
N ARG A 199 7.28 1.68 22.57
CA ARG A 199 7.58 2.90 23.36
C ARG A 199 8.82 2.72 24.23
N ASP A 200 9.00 1.57 24.85
CA ASP A 200 10.17 1.28 25.68
C ASP A 200 11.46 1.26 24.85
N LYS A 201 11.42 0.66 23.66
CA LYS A 201 12.58 0.60 22.74
C LYS A 201 12.96 1.96 22.17
N PHE A 202 12.01 2.82 21.91
CA PHE A 202 12.20 4.16 21.33
C PHE A 202 12.01 5.30 22.37
N LYS A 203 12.16 5.00 23.67
CA LYS A 203 11.93 5.97 24.74
C LYS A 203 12.85 7.19 24.68
N GLU A 204 14.06 7.04 24.12
CA GLU A 204 15.06 8.11 23.97
C GLU A 204 15.03 8.75 22.58
N CYS A 205 14.16 8.27 21.67
CA CYS A 205 14.00 8.82 20.34
C CYS A 205 13.17 10.11 20.40
N GLU A 206 13.73 11.18 19.83
CA GLU A 206 13.08 12.49 19.79
C GLU A 206 12.30 12.75 18.49
N ASP A 207 12.46 11.89 17.48
CA ASP A 207 11.92 12.12 16.13
C ASP A 207 10.41 11.90 16.03
N PHE A 208 9.87 11.01 16.86
CA PHE A 208 8.44 10.67 16.85
C PHE A 208 7.93 10.22 18.21
N GLU A 209 6.61 10.13 18.34
CA GLU A 209 5.95 9.60 19.52
C GLU A 209 4.76 8.72 19.10
N ILE A 210 4.59 7.55 19.75
CA ILE A 210 3.42 6.70 19.58
C ILE A 210 2.37 7.12 20.61
N MET A 211 1.32 7.78 20.16
CA MET A 211 0.23 8.27 21.00
C MET A 211 -0.94 7.29 21.09
N THR A 212 -1.53 7.19 22.27
CA THR A 212 -2.80 6.49 22.46
C THR A 212 -3.97 7.45 22.17
N VAL A 213 -4.87 7.04 21.31
CA VAL A 213 -6.17 7.69 21.12
C VAL A 213 -7.19 6.90 21.96
N HIS A 214 -7.57 7.46 23.10
CA HIS A 214 -8.42 6.79 24.08
C HIS A 214 -9.74 6.28 23.47
N GLY A 215 -10.08 5.04 23.76
CA GLY A 215 -11.26 4.37 23.22
C GLY A 215 -11.16 3.91 21.77
N LEU A 216 -10.10 4.28 21.02
CA LEU A 216 -9.97 3.99 19.60
C LEU A 216 -8.73 3.13 19.28
N GLY A 217 -7.54 3.63 19.47
CA GLY A 217 -6.31 2.93 19.08
C GLY A 217 -5.06 3.76 19.23
N TYR A 218 -4.21 3.75 18.20
CA TYR A 218 -2.88 4.34 18.24
C TYR A 218 -2.57 5.14 16.97
N LYS A 219 -1.71 6.13 17.10
CA LYS A 219 -1.13 6.90 15.99
C LYS A 219 0.32 7.27 16.29
N ALA A 220 1.12 7.46 15.25
CA ALA A 220 2.43 8.12 15.38
C ALA A 220 2.31 9.61 15.09
N VAL A 221 3.09 10.40 15.81
CA VAL A 221 3.25 11.85 15.58
C VAL A 221 4.73 12.13 15.42
N ILE A 222 5.10 12.74 14.31
CA ILE A 222 6.47 13.20 14.04
C ILE A 222 6.63 14.52 14.80
N LYS A 223 7.76 14.69 15.46
CA LYS A 223 8.13 15.89 16.23
C LYS A 223 8.89 16.90 15.42
#